data_2f77d14c7b7e83e7e523eaa93833cf32
#
_entry.id   2f77d14c7b7e83e7e523eaa93833cf32
#
_cell.length_a   1.000
_cell.length_b   1.000
_cell.length_c   1.000
_cell.angle_alpha   90.00
_cell.angle_beta   90.00
_cell.angle_gamma   90.00
#
_symmetry.space_group_name_H-M   'P 1'
#
loop_
_entity.id
_entity.type
_entity.pdbx_description
1 polymer ?
#
loop_
_entity_poly.entity_id
_entity_poly.type
_entity_poly.pdbx_seq_one_letter_code
_entity_poly.pdbx_strand_id
1 'polypeptide(L)'
;SENIRDYYVRRFKKDITDEAVKQHFKEVEIIPEEVQMNDLEEQYLAVQQSYKAQKKKSQGLEGPDVLYSVSLFKAFTSSPNAAMDTLQKRIDDILESGNTLDPEMEEMRDILQEIIDTGRDSKYEKFREILKRLKWSGKASSERFVVFSERISTIRMLKDRITKDFNIKDEEAICCFDGTLSDTAQEEIIEDFSKEDSKIRLLICSDAGSQGVN
;
A
#
# COMPACT_ATOMS: atom_id res chain seq x y z
N SER A 1 4.16 14.53 41.44
CA SER A 1 3.83 13.99 40.09
C SER A 1 2.40 13.49 40.14
N GLU A 2 1.48 14.32 39.62
CA GLU A 2 0.08 13.93 39.41
C GLU A 2 0.02 12.69 38.53
N ASN A 3 -0.79 11.74 38.95
CA ASN A 3 -0.87 10.42 38.33
C ASN A 3 -1.67 10.55 37.02
N ILE A 4 -1.00 10.48 35.87
CA ILE A 4 -1.62 10.53 34.53
C ILE A 4 -2.80 9.54 34.41
N ARG A 5 -2.84 8.50 35.24
CA ARG A 5 -3.93 7.52 35.30
C ARG A 5 -5.30 8.11 35.64
N ASP A 6 -5.34 9.24 36.32
CA ASP A 6 -6.60 9.89 36.76
C ASP A 6 -7.31 10.64 35.64
N TYR A 7 -6.59 10.88 34.53
CA TYR A 7 -7.10 11.62 33.34
C TYR A 7 -7.24 10.76 32.08
N TYR A 8 -6.89 9.47 32.13
CA TYR A 8 -6.89 8.59 30.96
C TYR A 8 -7.62 7.28 31.24
N VAL A 9 -8.80 7.11 30.62
CA VAL A 9 -9.56 5.86 30.65
C VAL A 9 -9.34 5.12 29.34
N ARG A 10 -8.51 4.07 29.35
CA ARG A 10 -8.34 3.16 28.22
C ARG A 10 -9.21 1.92 28.43
N ARG A 11 -10.19 1.73 27.55
CA ARG A 11 -11.03 0.52 27.53
C ARG A 11 -10.63 -0.36 26.34
N PHE A 12 -10.46 -1.65 26.61
CA PHE A 12 -10.28 -2.65 25.56
C PHE A 12 -11.62 -3.34 25.27
N LYS A 13 -11.81 -3.85 24.04
CA LYS A 13 -13.04 -4.62 23.68
C LYS A 13 -13.33 -5.75 24.69
N LYS A 14 -12.29 -6.40 25.26
CA LYS A 14 -12.39 -7.40 26.31
C LYS A 14 -12.96 -6.90 27.64
N ASP A 15 -12.88 -5.59 27.89
CA ASP A 15 -13.33 -4.97 29.15
C ASP A 15 -14.81 -4.57 29.09
N ILE A 16 -15.47 -4.78 27.92
CA ILE A 16 -16.88 -4.51 27.72
C ILE A 16 -17.65 -5.70 28.27
N THR A 17 -18.36 -5.48 29.39
CA THR A 17 -19.15 -6.51 30.08
C THR A 17 -20.61 -6.55 29.65
N ASP A 18 -21.10 -5.48 28.99
CA ASP A 18 -22.47 -5.39 28.50
C ASP A 18 -22.68 -6.28 27.26
N GLU A 19 -23.52 -7.32 27.39
CA GLU A 19 -23.79 -8.27 26.32
C GLU A 19 -24.50 -7.61 25.12
N ALA A 20 -25.33 -6.60 25.32
CA ALA A 20 -25.97 -5.86 24.24
C ALA A 20 -24.94 -5.10 23.39
N VAL A 21 -23.89 -4.58 24.02
CA VAL A 21 -22.76 -3.91 23.34
C VAL A 21 -21.84 -4.92 22.68
N LYS A 22 -21.59 -6.08 23.31
CA LYS A 22 -20.76 -7.15 22.71
C LYS A 22 -21.34 -7.69 21.41
N GLN A 23 -22.67 -7.80 21.29
CA GLN A 23 -23.33 -8.27 20.07
C GLN A 23 -23.12 -7.33 18.86
N HIS A 24 -22.75 -6.07 19.07
CA HIS A 24 -22.44 -5.12 17.99
C HIS A 24 -21.00 -5.23 17.48
N PHE A 25 -20.11 -5.93 18.22
CA PHE A 25 -18.73 -6.17 17.79
C PHE A 25 -18.64 -7.53 17.10
N LYS A 26 -18.61 -7.53 15.78
CA LYS A 26 -18.29 -8.74 15.02
C LYS A 26 -16.86 -9.17 15.35
N GLU A 27 -16.63 -10.49 15.48
CA GLU A 27 -15.29 -11.03 15.56
C GLU A 27 -14.53 -10.71 14.27
N VAL A 28 -13.24 -10.35 14.43
CA VAL A 28 -12.38 -10.09 13.28
C VAL A 28 -11.89 -11.44 12.76
N GLU A 29 -12.23 -11.76 11.53
CA GLU A 29 -11.68 -12.91 10.82
C GLU A 29 -10.48 -12.46 9.98
N ILE A 30 -9.34 -13.13 10.16
CA ILE A 30 -8.12 -12.88 9.37
C ILE A 30 -8.03 -13.98 8.30
N ILE A 31 -8.14 -13.57 7.03
CA ILE A 31 -8.06 -14.48 5.88
C ILE A 31 -6.75 -14.17 5.14
N PRO A 32 -5.69 -14.98 5.30
CA PRO A 32 -4.47 -14.81 4.52
C PRO A 32 -4.70 -15.23 3.07
N GLU A 33 -4.22 -14.42 2.14
CA GLU A 33 -4.22 -14.72 0.71
C GLU A 33 -2.78 -14.82 0.22
N GLU A 34 -2.43 -15.97 -0.35
CA GLU A 34 -1.11 -16.20 -0.92
C GLU A 34 -1.04 -15.72 -2.37
N VAL A 35 0.09 -15.11 -2.72
CA VAL A 35 0.38 -14.63 -4.07
C VAL A 35 1.65 -15.29 -4.56
N GLN A 36 1.57 -15.95 -5.72
CA GLN A 36 2.75 -16.47 -6.42
C GLN A 36 3.27 -15.41 -7.39
N MET A 37 4.55 -15.16 -7.33
CA MET A 37 5.22 -14.24 -8.26
C MET A 37 5.21 -14.81 -9.68
N ASN A 38 5.14 -13.93 -10.66
CA ASN A 38 5.36 -14.28 -12.05
C ASN A 38 6.86 -14.21 -12.42
N ASP A 39 7.21 -14.65 -13.61
CA ASP A 39 8.57 -14.71 -14.12
C ASP A 39 9.30 -13.34 -14.12
N LEU A 40 8.63 -12.24 -14.44
CA LEU A 40 9.22 -10.90 -14.40
C LEU A 40 9.52 -10.45 -12.97
N GLU A 41 8.60 -10.73 -12.03
CA GLU A 41 8.80 -10.42 -10.61
C GLU A 41 9.96 -11.23 -10.01
N GLU A 42 10.07 -12.51 -10.37
CA GLU A 42 11.20 -13.36 -9.98
C GLU A 42 12.52 -12.86 -10.58
N GLN A 43 12.52 -12.46 -11.86
CA GLN A 43 13.70 -11.87 -12.52
C GLN A 43 14.13 -10.59 -11.83
N TYR A 44 13.20 -9.67 -11.54
CA TYR A 44 13.51 -8.46 -10.79
C TYR A 44 14.20 -8.77 -9.45
N LEU A 45 13.66 -9.71 -8.68
CA LEU A 45 14.24 -10.08 -7.39
C LEU A 45 15.61 -10.72 -7.52
N ALA A 46 15.86 -11.50 -8.57
CA ALA A 46 17.18 -12.08 -8.83
C ALA A 46 18.23 -10.99 -9.09
N VAL A 47 17.89 -10.00 -9.92
CA VAL A 47 18.79 -8.85 -10.20
C VAL A 47 19.02 -8.02 -8.93
N GLN A 48 17.99 -7.74 -8.16
CA GLN A 48 18.07 -7.02 -6.90
C GLN A 48 18.97 -7.74 -5.87
N GLN A 49 18.87 -9.05 -5.79
CA GLN A 49 19.74 -9.87 -4.91
C GLN A 49 21.20 -9.83 -5.36
N SER A 50 21.45 -9.86 -6.69
CA SER A 50 22.79 -9.69 -7.26
C SER A 50 23.38 -8.35 -6.87
N TYR A 51 22.66 -7.26 -7.09
CA TYR A 51 23.06 -5.92 -6.69
C TYR A 51 23.40 -5.85 -5.20
N LYS A 52 22.50 -6.33 -4.32
CA LYS A 52 22.72 -6.36 -2.88
C LYS A 52 23.98 -7.15 -2.50
N ALA A 53 24.22 -8.31 -3.14
CA ALA A 53 25.38 -9.15 -2.86
C ALA A 53 26.69 -8.47 -3.25
N GLN A 54 26.74 -7.76 -4.38
CA GLN A 54 27.89 -6.98 -4.82
C GLN A 54 28.18 -5.83 -3.86
N LYS A 55 27.15 -5.04 -3.49
CA LYS A 55 27.31 -3.91 -2.55
C LYS A 55 27.75 -4.39 -1.17
N LYS A 56 27.25 -5.53 -0.70
CA LYS A 56 27.70 -6.14 0.55
C LYS A 56 29.18 -6.52 0.52
N LYS A 57 29.71 -6.99 -0.62
CA LYS A 57 31.13 -7.30 -0.76
C LYS A 57 32.01 -6.06 -0.74
N SER A 58 31.57 -4.95 -1.33
CA SER A 58 32.34 -3.70 -1.44
C SER A 58 32.21 -2.78 -0.23
N GLN A 59 31.04 -2.76 0.44
CA GLN A 59 30.71 -1.77 1.49
C GLN A 59 30.47 -2.40 2.87
N GLY A 60 30.41 -3.75 2.97
CA GLY A 60 30.03 -4.45 4.20
C GLY A 60 28.51 -4.55 4.42
N LEU A 61 28.10 -5.12 5.57
CA LEU A 61 26.70 -5.42 5.88
C LEU A 61 25.81 -4.19 6.08
N GLU A 62 26.39 -3.10 6.55
CA GLU A 62 25.68 -1.85 6.90
C GLU A 62 25.97 -0.73 5.89
N GLY A 63 26.49 -1.09 4.72
CA GLY A 63 26.76 -0.13 3.65
C GLY A 63 25.47 0.57 3.17
N PRO A 64 25.57 1.84 2.74
CA PRO A 64 24.38 2.63 2.35
C PRO A 64 23.60 1.98 1.22
N ASP A 65 24.26 1.36 0.24
CA ASP A 65 23.55 0.68 -0.85
C ASP A 65 22.94 -0.66 -0.43
N VAL A 66 23.49 -1.31 0.61
CA VAL A 66 22.87 -2.51 1.19
C VAL A 66 21.58 -2.15 1.91
N LEU A 67 21.59 -1.06 2.68
CA LEU A 67 20.38 -0.55 3.34
C LEU A 67 19.35 -0.05 2.33
N TYR A 68 19.82 0.65 1.28
CA TYR A 68 18.98 1.05 0.15
C TYR A 68 18.30 -0.17 -0.51
N SER A 69 19.04 -1.25 -0.76
CA SER A 69 18.51 -2.48 -1.32
C SER A 69 17.36 -3.08 -0.48
N VAL A 70 17.43 -2.97 0.86
CA VAL A 70 16.33 -3.38 1.74
C VAL A 70 15.11 -2.48 1.56
N SER A 71 15.31 -1.17 1.43
CA SER A 71 14.22 -0.21 1.18
C SER A 71 13.56 -0.47 -0.18
N LEU A 72 14.36 -0.76 -1.22
CA LEU A 72 13.88 -1.10 -2.55
C LEU A 72 13.07 -2.41 -2.56
N PHE A 73 13.52 -3.44 -1.81
CA PHE A 73 12.75 -4.67 -1.63
C PHE A 73 11.40 -4.42 -0.97
N LYS A 74 11.36 -3.62 0.11
CA LYS A 74 10.10 -3.23 0.76
C LYS A 74 9.17 -2.45 -0.19
N ALA A 75 9.74 -1.60 -1.03
CA ALA A 75 8.96 -0.89 -2.04
C ALA A 75 8.33 -1.86 -3.05
N PHE A 76 9.12 -2.81 -3.56
CA PHE A 76 8.63 -3.84 -4.48
C PHE A 76 7.55 -4.72 -3.87
N THR A 77 7.70 -5.12 -2.60
CA THR A 77 6.65 -5.88 -1.90
C THR A 77 5.36 -5.08 -1.70
N SER A 78 5.40 -3.75 -1.80
CA SER A 78 4.19 -2.92 -1.84
C SER A 78 3.58 -2.91 -3.24
N SER A 79 4.34 -2.49 -4.25
CA SER A 79 3.97 -2.57 -5.67
C SER A 79 5.18 -2.32 -6.59
N PRO A 80 5.14 -2.77 -7.87
CA PRO A 80 6.15 -2.40 -8.87
C PRO A 80 6.30 -0.89 -9.06
N ASN A 81 5.20 -0.13 -9.00
CA ASN A 81 5.23 1.34 -9.07
C ASN A 81 6.00 1.97 -7.90
N ALA A 82 5.82 1.46 -6.69
CA ALA A 82 6.57 1.97 -5.53
C ALA A 82 8.07 1.63 -5.62
N ALA A 83 8.41 0.46 -6.18
CA ALA A 83 9.80 0.12 -6.47
C ALA A 83 10.39 1.03 -7.54
N MET A 84 9.66 1.28 -8.63
CA MET A 84 10.07 2.19 -9.70
C MET A 84 10.35 3.60 -9.17
N ASP A 85 9.46 4.19 -8.40
CA ASP A 85 9.66 5.53 -7.81
C ASP A 85 10.90 5.57 -6.89
N THR A 86 11.09 4.51 -6.10
CA THR A 86 12.24 4.40 -5.19
C THR A 86 13.55 4.27 -5.98
N LEU A 87 13.54 3.47 -7.05
CA LEU A 87 14.70 3.23 -7.90
C LEU A 87 15.02 4.47 -8.73
N GLN A 88 14.04 5.10 -9.36
CA GLN A 88 14.22 6.27 -10.20
C GLN A 88 14.82 7.43 -9.40
N LYS A 89 14.31 7.71 -8.20
CA LYS A 89 14.91 8.72 -7.33
C LYS A 89 16.39 8.48 -7.07
N ARG A 90 16.78 7.23 -6.82
CA ARG A 90 18.19 6.90 -6.59
C ARG A 90 19.03 7.05 -7.85
N ILE A 91 18.47 6.69 -9.00
CA ILE A 91 19.12 6.89 -10.32
C ILE A 91 19.37 8.37 -10.55
N ASP A 92 18.36 9.21 -10.34
CA ASP A 92 18.47 10.67 -10.51
C ASP A 92 19.55 11.26 -9.60
N ASP A 93 19.57 10.89 -8.30
CA ASP A 93 20.58 11.33 -7.34
C ASP A 93 22.02 10.95 -7.77
N ILE A 94 22.22 9.75 -8.34
CA ILE A 94 23.51 9.26 -8.83
C ILE A 94 23.94 10.07 -10.05
N LEU A 95 23.06 10.27 -11.02
CA LEU A 95 23.36 10.99 -12.25
C LEU A 95 23.62 12.49 -11.99
N GLU A 96 22.84 13.12 -11.11
CA GLU A 96 23.06 14.52 -10.70
C GLU A 96 24.41 14.71 -9.99
N SER A 97 24.88 13.67 -9.28
CA SER A 97 26.21 13.66 -8.65
C SER A 97 27.36 13.42 -9.63
N GLY A 98 27.07 13.21 -10.93
CA GLY A 98 28.06 12.93 -11.97
C GLY A 98 28.64 11.51 -11.91
N ASN A 99 27.99 10.60 -11.20
CA ASN A 99 28.39 9.21 -11.10
C ASN A 99 27.74 8.35 -12.19
N THR A 100 28.29 7.16 -12.44
CA THR A 100 27.74 6.17 -13.37
C THR A 100 26.81 5.20 -12.63
N LEU A 101 25.79 4.74 -13.33
CA LEU A 101 24.88 3.75 -12.79
C LEU A 101 25.51 2.35 -12.76
N ASP A 102 25.12 1.57 -11.78
CA ASP A 102 25.37 0.13 -11.80
C ASP A 102 24.47 -0.53 -12.86
N PRO A 103 24.98 -1.46 -13.66
CA PRO A 103 24.18 -2.15 -14.69
C PRO A 103 22.90 -2.81 -14.14
N GLU A 104 22.98 -3.34 -12.92
CA GLU A 104 21.81 -3.94 -12.26
C GLU A 104 20.70 -2.92 -11.96
N MET A 105 21.02 -1.65 -11.77
CA MET A 105 20.01 -0.62 -11.57
C MET A 105 19.25 -0.33 -12.86
N GLU A 106 19.95 -0.31 -14.00
CA GLU A 106 19.33 -0.17 -15.32
C GLU A 106 18.44 -1.39 -15.62
N GLU A 107 18.95 -2.59 -15.39
CA GLU A 107 18.20 -3.82 -15.60
C GLU A 107 16.95 -3.90 -14.70
N MET A 108 17.06 -3.55 -13.42
CA MET A 108 15.92 -3.48 -12.51
C MET A 108 14.86 -2.49 -13.00
N ARG A 109 15.27 -1.31 -13.48
CA ARG A 109 14.36 -0.30 -14.02
C ARG A 109 13.59 -0.83 -15.23
N ASP A 110 14.29 -1.46 -16.16
CA ASP A 110 13.70 -1.97 -17.39
C ASP A 110 12.70 -3.10 -17.12
N ILE A 111 13.02 -4.02 -16.19
CA ILE A 111 12.08 -5.07 -15.76
C ILE A 111 10.84 -4.45 -15.06
N LEU A 112 11.03 -3.48 -14.16
CA LEU A 112 9.91 -2.80 -13.50
C LEU A 112 9.02 -2.08 -14.51
N GLN A 113 9.61 -1.43 -15.51
CA GLN A 113 8.87 -0.78 -16.58
C GLN A 113 8.03 -1.79 -17.38
N GLU A 114 8.59 -2.95 -17.71
CA GLU A 114 7.86 -4.03 -18.38
C GLU A 114 6.69 -4.56 -17.55
N ILE A 115 6.90 -4.76 -16.23
CA ILE A 115 5.81 -5.17 -15.32
C ILE A 115 4.68 -4.14 -15.33
N ILE A 116 5.03 -2.85 -15.25
CA ILE A 116 4.05 -1.74 -15.22
C ILE A 116 3.31 -1.64 -16.55
N ASP A 117 4.01 -1.65 -17.67
CA ASP A 117 3.44 -1.49 -19.02
C ASP A 117 2.54 -2.66 -19.41
N THR A 118 2.93 -3.88 -19.03
CA THR A 118 2.14 -5.10 -19.28
C THR A 118 1.06 -5.34 -18.24
N GLY A 119 1.13 -4.64 -17.11
CA GLY A 119 0.21 -4.81 -15.99
C GLY A 119 0.37 -6.13 -15.23
N ARG A 120 1.50 -6.84 -15.42
CA ARG A 120 1.81 -8.16 -14.81
C ARG A 120 2.26 -8.01 -13.34
N ASP A 121 1.38 -7.52 -12.50
CA ASP A 121 1.54 -7.36 -11.05
C ASP A 121 0.69 -8.42 -10.34
N SER A 122 1.31 -9.50 -9.90
CA SER A 122 0.65 -10.66 -9.28
C SER A 122 -0.17 -10.28 -8.05
N LYS A 123 0.31 -9.32 -7.26
CA LYS A 123 -0.37 -8.85 -6.05
C LYS A 123 -1.64 -8.08 -6.39
N TYR A 124 -1.56 -7.19 -7.40
CA TYR A 124 -2.74 -6.49 -7.87
C TYR A 124 -3.74 -7.44 -8.54
N GLU A 125 -3.29 -8.40 -9.33
CA GLU A 125 -4.17 -9.40 -9.96
C GLU A 125 -4.94 -10.19 -8.90
N LYS A 126 -4.26 -10.63 -7.84
CA LYS A 126 -4.90 -11.30 -6.71
C LYS A 126 -5.92 -10.41 -6.01
N PHE A 127 -5.57 -9.14 -5.78
CA PHE A 127 -6.51 -8.19 -5.17
C PHE A 127 -7.75 -7.97 -6.05
N ARG A 128 -7.56 -7.84 -7.36
CA ARG A 128 -8.66 -7.74 -8.33
C ARG A 128 -9.57 -8.98 -8.30
N GLU A 129 -8.99 -10.19 -8.19
CA GLU A 129 -9.75 -11.44 -8.04
C GLU A 129 -10.59 -11.43 -6.75
N ILE A 130 -10.02 -10.96 -5.64
CA ILE A 130 -10.74 -10.82 -4.36
C ILE A 130 -11.94 -9.91 -4.53
N LEU A 131 -11.76 -8.72 -5.10
CA LEU A 131 -12.87 -7.78 -5.36
C LEU A 131 -13.96 -8.40 -6.25
N LYS A 132 -13.58 -9.16 -7.29
CA LYS A 132 -14.53 -9.88 -8.15
C LYS A 132 -15.26 -10.99 -7.39
N ARG A 133 -14.56 -11.78 -6.56
CA ARG A 133 -15.14 -12.82 -5.71
C ARG A 133 -16.18 -12.24 -4.76
N LEU A 134 -15.91 -11.07 -4.21
CA LEU A 134 -16.81 -10.32 -3.34
C LEU A 134 -17.91 -9.55 -4.11
N LYS A 135 -17.96 -9.68 -5.45
CA LYS A 135 -18.92 -8.98 -6.33
C LYS A 135 -18.89 -7.46 -6.18
N TRP A 136 -17.73 -6.93 -5.80
CA TRP A 136 -17.56 -5.49 -5.70
C TRP A 136 -17.59 -4.83 -7.08
N SER A 137 -18.28 -3.72 -7.22
CA SER A 137 -18.46 -3.03 -8.51
C SER A 137 -18.37 -1.50 -8.41
N GLY A 138 -18.06 -0.97 -7.23
CA GLY A 138 -18.06 0.48 -6.99
C GLY A 138 -19.43 1.15 -7.02
N LYS A 139 -20.53 0.39 -7.20
CA LYS A 139 -21.90 0.93 -7.17
C LYS A 139 -22.40 1.04 -5.73
N ALA A 140 -23.41 1.88 -5.52
CA ALA A 140 -24.03 2.09 -4.20
C ALA A 140 -24.51 0.79 -3.52
N SER A 141 -24.86 -0.24 -4.30
CA SER A 141 -25.22 -1.57 -3.80
C SER A 141 -24.04 -2.45 -3.39
N SER A 142 -22.79 -2.04 -3.68
CA SER A 142 -21.59 -2.80 -3.30
C SER A 142 -21.25 -2.58 -1.84
N GLU A 143 -20.66 -3.62 -1.24
CA GLU A 143 -20.00 -3.52 0.08
C GLU A 143 -18.92 -2.44 0.07
N ARG A 144 -18.65 -1.87 1.23
CA ARG A 144 -17.58 -0.89 1.43
C ARG A 144 -16.32 -1.58 1.92
N PHE A 145 -15.19 -1.22 1.34
CA PHE A 145 -13.89 -1.76 1.70
C PHE A 145 -12.91 -0.65 2.05
N VAL A 146 -11.99 -0.97 2.96
CA VAL A 146 -10.83 -0.15 3.27
C VAL A 146 -9.58 -0.95 2.90
N VAL A 147 -8.65 -0.31 2.20
CA VAL A 147 -7.36 -0.89 1.82
C VAL A 147 -6.25 -0.06 2.41
N PHE A 148 -5.29 -0.68 3.05
CA PHE A 148 -4.13 -0.01 3.61
C PHE A 148 -2.87 -0.30 2.80
N SER A 149 -2.07 0.74 2.58
CA SER A 149 -0.76 0.64 1.95
C SER A 149 0.20 1.70 2.48
N GLU A 150 1.44 1.33 2.79
CA GLU A 150 2.46 2.27 3.26
C GLU A 150 2.90 3.27 2.17
N ARG A 151 2.74 2.94 0.88
CA ARG A 151 3.33 3.68 -0.23
C ARG A 151 2.28 4.45 -1.01
N ILE A 152 2.48 5.77 -1.14
CA ILE A 152 1.59 6.65 -1.91
C ILE A 152 1.50 6.22 -3.38
N SER A 153 2.61 5.78 -3.97
CA SER A 153 2.63 5.25 -5.35
C SER A 153 1.71 4.05 -5.52
N THR A 154 1.68 3.15 -4.52
CA THR A 154 0.76 2.00 -4.51
C THR A 154 -0.69 2.46 -4.40
N ILE A 155 -0.98 3.45 -3.55
CA ILE A 155 -2.33 4.02 -3.39
C ILE A 155 -2.83 4.59 -4.72
N ARG A 156 -2.01 5.37 -5.41
CA ARG A 156 -2.34 5.96 -6.71
C ARG A 156 -2.54 4.88 -7.78
N MET A 157 -1.61 3.93 -7.87
CA MET A 157 -1.70 2.80 -8.80
C MET A 157 -2.99 2.00 -8.59
N LEU A 158 -3.35 1.70 -7.33
CA LEU A 158 -4.59 0.99 -7.00
C LEU A 158 -5.83 1.77 -7.47
N LYS A 159 -5.91 3.07 -7.19
CA LYS A 159 -7.01 3.92 -7.65
C LYS A 159 -7.16 3.85 -9.17
N ASP A 160 -6.06 4.08 -9.89
CA ASP A 160 -6.08 4.15 -11.35
C ASP A 160 -6.47 2.81 -11.99
N ARG A 161 -5.85 1.71 -11.54
CA ARG A 161 -6.12 0.37 -12.09
C ARG A 161 -7.52 -0.11 -11.76
N ILE A 162 -7.99 0.08 -10.51
CA ILE A 162 -9.34 -0.33 -10.11
C ILE A 162 -10.39 0.47 -10.86
N THR A 163 -10.21 1.79 -10.99
CA THR A 163 -11.10 2.66 -11.76
C THR A 163 -11.25 2.14 -13.19
N LYS A 164 -10.14 1.76 -13.84
CA LYS A 164 -10.12 1.23 -15.20
C LYS A 164 -10.73 -0.18 -15.28
N ASP A 165 -10.27 -1.11 -14.44
CA ASP A 165 -10.62 -2.53 -14.54
C ASP A 165 -12.09 -2.81 -14.17
N PHE A 166 -12.67 -2.01 -13.29
CA PHE A 166 -14.08 -2.09 -12.90
C PHE A 166 -14.97 -1.06 -13.61
N ASN A 167 -14.40 -0.28 -14.55
CA ASN A 167 -15.12 0.74 -15.32
C ASN A 167 -15.92 1.71 -14.40
N ILE A 168 -15.27 2.19 -13.34
CA ILE A 168 -15.89 3.08 -12.36
C ILE A 168 -16.15 4.44 -13.02
N LYS A 169 -17.41 4.87 -12.99
CA LYS A 169 -17.87 6.13 -13.58
C LYS A 169 -18.00 7.24 -12.55
N ASP A 170 -18.31 6.88 -11.32
CA ASP A 170 -18.42 7.80 -10.21
C ASP A 170 -17.05 7.96 -9.55
N GLU A 171 -16.44 9.12 -9.71
CA GLU A 171 -15.11 9.42 -9.16
C GLU A 171 -15.10 9.40 -7.62
N GLU A 172 -16.27 9.60 -6.99
CA GLU A 172 -16.42 9.55 -5.54
C GLU A 172 -16.42 8.11 -4.98
N ALA A 173 -16.64 7.10 -5.84
CA ALA A 173 -16.70 5.71 -5.40
C ALA A 173 -15.36 5.16 -4.86
N ILE A 174 -14.22 5.76 -5.27
CA ILE A 174 -12.88 5.40 -4.80
C ILE A 174 -12.21 6.65 -4.24
N CYS A 175 -12.05 6.69 -2.93
CA CYS A 175 -11.37 7.77 -2.24
C CYS A 175 -9.98 7.34 -1.77
N CYS A 176 -8.98 8.22 -1.95
CA CYS A 176 -7.64 8.03 -1.39
C CYS A 176 -7.51 8.89 -0.13
N PHE A 177 -6.92 8.30 0.90
CA PHE A 177 -6.74 8.91 2.20
C PHE A 177 -5.27 8.76 2.61
N ASP A 178 -4.48 9.78 2.40
CA ASP A 178 -3.06 9.78 2.71
C ASP A 178 -2.62 11.04 3.46
N GLY A 179 -1.39 11.02 3.97
CA GLY A 179 -0.82 12.10 4.78
C GLY A 179 -0.57 13.42 4.03
N THR A 180 -0.95 13.54 2.75
CA THR A 180 -0.88 14.82 2.00
C THR A 180 -2.15 15.65 2.18
N LEU A 181 -3.22 15.04 2.69
CA LEU A 181 -4.48 15.71 2.97
C LEU A 181 -4.39 16.50 4.29
N SER A 182 -5.08 17.64 4.36
CA SER A 182 -5.25 18.36 5.63
C SER A 182 -6.09 17.55 6.63
N ASP A 183 -5.89 17.77 7.92
CA ASP A 183 -6.65 17.10 8.98
C ASP A 183 -8.17 17.26 8.78
N THR A 184 -8.61 18.46 8.38
CA THR A 184 -10.02 18.73 8.09
C THR A 184 -10.55 17.88 6.92
N ALA A 185 -9.79 17.75 5.84
CA ALA A 185 -10.18 16.92 4.70
C ALA A 185 -10.22 15.43 5.08
N GLN A 186 -9.32 15.00 5.96
CA GLN A 186 -9.31 13.63 6.48
C GLN A 186 -10.58 13.35 7.32
N GLU A 187 -10.95 14.27 8.21
CA GLU A 187 -12.17 14.16 9.03
C GLU A 187 -13.43 14.11 8.16
N GLU A 188 -13.53 14.97 7.13
CA GLU A 188 -14.65 15.00 6.19
C GLU A 188 -14.81 13.66 5.44
N ILE A 189 -13.71 13.07 4.98
CA ILE A 189 -13.73 11.76 4.29
C ILE A 189 -14.21 10.66 5.23
N ILE A 190 -13.71 10.63 6.48
CA ILE A 190 -14.11 9.62 7.47
C ILE A 190 -15.59 9.77 7.81
N GLU A 191 -16.04 11.02 8.05
CA GLU A 191 -17.44 11.31 8.32
C GLU A 191 -18.33 10.88 7.15
N ASP A 192 -17.96 11.21 5.92
CA ASP A 192 -18.71 10.80 4.74
C ASP A 192 -18.72 9.28 4.57
N PHE A 193 -17.56 8.62 4.69
CA PHE A 193 -17.46 7.16 4.58
C PHE A 193 -18.31 6.42 5.61
N SER A 194 -18.58 7.04 6.77
CA SER A 194 -19.42 6.45 7.84
C SER A 194 -20.92 6.51 7.55
N LYS A 195 -21.38 7.43 6.67
CA LYS A 195 -22.81 7.62 6.35
C LYS A 195 -23.36 6.43 5.54
N GLU A 196 -24.61 6.06 5.76
CA GLU A 196 -25.26 4.96 5.02
C GLU A 196 -25.38 5.27 3.53
N ASP A 197 -25.62 6.52 3.17
CA ASP A 197 -25.79 7.03 1.81
C ASP A 197 -24.49 7.47 1.14
N SER A 198 -23.34 7.30 1.81
CA SER A 198 -22.03 7.61 1.22
C SER A 198 -21.87 6.97 -0.16
N LYS A 199 -21.26 7.69 -1.07
CA LYS A 199 -20.87 7.17 -2.39
C LYS A 199 -19.57 6.40 -2.36
N ILE A 200 -18.72 6.63 -1.34
CA ILE A 200 -17.44 5.95 -1.21
C ILE A 200 -17.68 4.46 -0.97
N ARG A 201 -17.14 3.61 -1.86
CA ARG A 201 -17.21 2.14 -1.80
C ARG A 201 -15.86 1.51 -1.58
N LEU A 202 -14.78 2.24 -1.89
CA LEU A 202 -13.42 1.82 -1.62
C LEU A 202 -12.65 3.02 -1.07
N LEU A 203 -12.16 2.89 0.16
CA LEU A 203 -11.27 3.85 0.79
C LEU A 203 -9.85 3.25 0.79
N ILE A 204 -8.91 3.91 0.12
CA ILE A 204 -7.51 3.47 0.06
C ILE A 204 -6.68 4.38 0.95
N CYS A 205 -6.16 3.84 2.05
CA CYS A 205 -5.51 4.60 3.11
C CYS A 205 -4.01 4.37 3.16
N SER A 206 -3.25 5.40 3.51
CA SER A 206 -1.89 5.22 4.01
C SER A 206 -1.91 4.88 5.51
N ASP A 207 -0.83 4.25 6.01
CA ASP A 207 -0.71 3.94 7.45
C ASP A 207 -0.78 5.20 8.34
N ALA A 208 -0.26 6.33 7.84
CA ALA A 208 -0.36 7.62 8.54
C ALA A 208 -1.81 8.09 8.68
N GLY A 209 -2.67 7.80 7.68
CA GLY A 209 -4.09 8.11 7.70
C GLY A 209 -4.93 7.15 8.55
N SER A 210 -4.41 5.96 8.86
CA SER A 210 -5.19 4.91 9.57
C SER A 210 -5.50 5.26 11.03
N GLN A 211 -4.79 6.20 11.64
CA GLN A 211 -4.96 6.56 13.06
C GLN A 211 -6.32 7.23 13.37
N GLY A 212 -7.08 7.64 12.35
CA GLY A 212 -8.40 8.25 12.49
C GLY A 212 -9.58 7.36 12.05
N VAL A 213 -9.33 6.19 11.45
CA VAL A 213 -10.36 5.33 10.82
C VAL A 213 -10.88 4.22 11.77
N ASN A 214 -10.49 4.22 13.04
CA ASN A 214 -10.94 3.24 14.05
C ASN A 214 -12.19 3.70 14.79
#